data_4d4fc75254a5f98cd9349a407381f658
#
_entry.id   4d4fc75254a5f98cd9349a407381f658
#
_cell.length_a   1.000
_cell.length_b   1.000
_cell.length_c   1.000
_cell.angle_alpha   90.00
_cell.angle_beta   90.00
_cell.angle_gamma   90.00
#
_symmetry.space_group_name_H-M   'P 1'
#
loop_
_entity.id
_entity.type
_entity.pdbx_description
1 polymer ?
#
loop_
_entity_poly.entity_id
_entity_poly.type
_entity_poly.pdbx_seq_one_letter_code
_entity_poly.pdbx_strand_id
1 'polypeptide(L)'
;MTAQPVAAAEITDSEIIEKLFKGSYKFWQQARNDNGSYEDKLYFEHGSNRGSIANSGMGLIALAIGHEMGWEPDAEELALVTLRMLAGKGPDISVPRNPSNTYIHFYDTRNGEQIGVDWSPIDSAIMLCGALFIKRYFPENREIATLVDELYETTDLTQFIADINRGQIYLVQDDDGNNMPPKTKAFNEYMIVAALANQQAIDFKKGRQGRDARRFWNHWYETPKNLPVSYYNDIPVLSEGRTWFTSKFNFLFNHYLLNGFSASEEYQQASANAARADYSWFQSQGFEGMKEFEWGSGAGSCPDGYCVDRIVHEGIETKNPHMMISPTIIAGFIPHSERAKDDLIAMYRDDSQKAVYELPEGGTVLWRYSKTQPEWRSNAIEGVDFSTMLFGLASLPEYLGTEFFNAYNDYSNPEPANYTRPSKVKLIAAE
;
A
#
# COMPACT_ATOMS: atom_id res chain seq x y z
N MET A 1 29.70 -48.34 10.76
CA MET A 1 28.70 -47.80 9.82
C MET A 1 28.44 -46.36 10.23
N THR A 2 29.05 -45.42 9.55
CA THR A 2 28.83 -43.98 9.75
C THR A 2 27.57 -43.62 8.98
N ALA A 3 26.53 -43.20 9.67
CA ALA A 3 25.35 -42.67 9.04
C ALA A 3 25.74 -41.42 8.22
N GLN A 4 25.49 -41.45 6.90
CA GLN A 4 25.58 -40.23 6.09
C GLN A 4 24.55 -39.21 6.59
N PRO A 5 24.92 -37.92 6.72
CA PRO A 5 23.96 -36.90 7.01
C PRO A 5 22.91 -36.87 5.89
N VAL A 6 21.66 -37.02 6.25
CA VAL A 6 20.54 -36.79 5.32
C VAL A 6 20.62 -35.33 4.93
N ALA A 7 20.85 -35.03 3.65
CA ALA A 7 20.80 -33.68 3.13
C ALA A 7 19.43 -33.11 3.48
N ALA A 8 19.40 -31.94 4.10
CA ALA A 8 18.14 -31.22 4.32
C ALA A 8 17.45 -31.05 2.96
N ALA A 9 16.16 -31.41 2.90
CA ALA A 9 15.38 -31.26 1.66
C ALA A 9 15.42 -29.79 1.25
N GLU A 10 15.71 -29.52 -0.01
CA GLU A 10 15.71 -28.15 -0.54
C GLU A 10 14.27 -27.61 -0.50
N ILE A 11 14.08 -26.41 0.06
CA ILE A 11 12.79 -25.75 0.16
C ILE A 11 12.21 -25.50 -1.25
N THR A 12 10.97 -25.88 -1.47
CA THR A 12 10.26 -25.72 -2.76
C THR A 12 9.84 -24.28 -3.02
N ASP A 13 9.55 -23.93 -4.27
CA ASP A 13 9.03 -22.60 -4.64
C ASP A 13 7.72 -22.27 -3.93
N SER A 14 6.83 -23.26 -3.80
CA SER A 14 5.56 -23.09 -3.08
C SER A 14 5.78 -22.78 -1.60
N GLU A 15 6.72 -23.46 -0.95
CA GLU A 15 7.06 -23.23 0.46
C GLU A 15 7.72 -21.86 0.67
N ILE A 16 8.52 -21.39 -0.31
CA ILE A 16 9.08 -20.03 -0.26
C ILE A 16 7.97 -18.99 -0.30
N ILE A 17 7.06 -19.08 -1.26
CA ILE A 17 5.95 -18.13 -1.41
C ILE A 17 5.04 -18.16 -0.17
N GLU A 18 4.73 -19.36 0.34
CA GLU A 18 3.95 -19.54 1.56
C GLU A 18 4.63 -18.87 2.77
N LYS A 19 5.94 -19.09 2.93
CA LYS A 19 6.75 -18.48 4.00
C LYS A 19 6.75 -16.95 3.92
N LEU A 20 6.93 -16.39 2.72
CA LEU A 20 6.92 -14.95 2.49
C LEU A 20 5.52 -14.35 2.74
N PHE A 21 4.46 -15.04 2.31
CA PHE A 21 3.10 -14.58 2.51
C PHE A 21 2.72 -14.56 4.01
N LYS A 22 2.99 -15.65 4.71
CA LYS A 22 2.78 -15.75 6.17
C LYS A 22 3.65 -14.73 6.93
N GLY A 23 4.91 -14.57 6.54
CA GLY A 23 5.80 -13.55 7.10
C GLY A 23 5.28 -12.14 6.90
N SER A 24 4.73 -11.85 5.70
CA SER A 24 4.14 -10.54 5.40
C SER A 24 2.91 -10.25 6.26
N TYR A 25 2.08 -11.26 6.58
CA TYR A 25 0.99 -11.09 7.53
C TYR A 25 1.50 -10.90 8.97
N LYS A 26 2.52 -11.66 9.40
CA LYS A 26 3.14 -11.51 10.72
C LYS A 26 3.73 -10.10 10.94
N PHE A 27 4.19 -9.43 9.89
CA PHE A 27 4.56 -8.01 9.98
C PHE A 27 3.41 -7.16 10.51
N TRP A 28 2.20 -7.31 9.96
CA TRP A 28 1.03 -6.54 10.36
C TRP A 28 0.53 -6.89 11.77
N GLN A 29 0.69 -8.15 12.19
CA GLN A 29 0.41 -8.57 13.57
C GLN A 29 1.36 -7.86 14.56
N GLN A 30 2.67 -7.80 14.24
CA GLN A 30 3.68 -7.18 15.08
C GLN A 30 3.62 -5.65 15.08
N ALA A 31 3.19 -5.04 13.97
CA ALA A 31 3.02 -3.59 13.87
C ALA A 31 1.77 -3.08 14.60
N ARG A 32 0.84 -3.97 14.97
CA ARG A 32 -0.41 -3.63 15.62
C ARG A 32 -0.25 -3.64 17.15
N ASN A 33 -0.72 -2.59 17.81
CA ASN A 33 -0.79 -2.48 19.26
C ASN A 33 -2.18 -2.93 19.80
N ASP A 34 -2.25 -3.30 21.08
CA ASP A 34 -3.49 -3.75 21.72
C ASP A 34 -4.61 -2.70 21.70
N ASN A 35 -4.26 -1.42 21.70
CA ASN A 35 -5.21 -0.30 21.59
C ASN A 35 -5.73 -0.04 20.16
N GLY A 36 -5.34 -0.87 19.18
CA GLY A 36 -5.76 -0.80 17.80
C GLY A 36 -4.94 0.13 16.90
N SER A 37 -3.93 0.81 17.44
CA SER A 37 -3.01 1.61 16.65
C SER A 37 -2.03 0.73 15.87
N TYR A 38 -1.51 1.25 14.77
CA TYR A 38 -0.45 0.60 13.98
C TYR A 38 0.79 1.48 13.94
N GLU A 39 1.94 0.90 14.25
CA GLU A 39 3.22 1.58 14.15
C GLU A 39 3.53 1.98 12.69
N ASP A 40 4.17 3.14 12.51
CA ASP A 40 4.67 3.61 11.22
C ASP A 40 5.72 2.66 10.65
N LYS A 41 6.61 2.18 11.53
CA LYS A 41 7.72 1.29 11.20
C LYS A 41 7.85 0.18 12.23
N LEU A 42 8.13 -1.01 11.77
CA LEU A 42 8.59 -2.11 12.62
C LEU A 42 10.12 -2.13 12.62
N TYR A 43 10.72 -1.76 13.76
CA TYR A 43 12.17 -1.82 13.95
C TYR A 43 12.63 -3.22 14.36
N PHE A 44 13.83 -3.63 13.90
CA PHE A 44 14.37 -4.95 14.21
C PHE A 44 14.94 -5.07 15.63
N GLU A 45 15.46 -3.98 16.21
CA GLU A 45 16.19 -4.00 17.48
C GLU A 45 15.45 -3.30 18.64
N HIS A 46 14.47 -2.47 18.35
CA HIS A 46 13.73 -1.71 19.38
C HIS A 46 12.30 -1.42 18.93
N GLY A 47 11.40 -1.17 19.86
CA GLY A 47 10.03 -0.73 19.56
C GLY A 47 9.97 0.71 19.05
N SER A 48 8.84 1.06 18.47
CA SER A 48 8.46 2.42 18.11
C SER A 48 7.24 2.84 18.94
N ASN A 49 7.02 4.16 19.05
CA ASN A 49 5.77 4.71 19.58
C ASN A 49 5.12 5.63 18.55
N ARG A 50 5.58 5.57 17.31
CA ARG A 50 5.06 6.41 16.24
C ARG A 50 4.07 5.61 15.41
N GLY A 51 2.81 6.01 15.47
CA GLY A 51 1.73 5.46 14.65
C GLY A 51 1.54 6.24 13.37
N SER A 52 1.00 5.58 12.34
CA SER A 52 0.61 6.16 11.06
C SER A 52 -0.86 5.87 10.77
N ILE A 53 -1.58 6.90 10.31
CA ILE A 53 -2.98 6.74 9.90
C ILE A 53 -3.11 5.87 8.66
N ALA A 54 -2.20 6.01 7.70
CA ALA A 54 -2.19 5.13 6.53
C ALA A 54 -2.03 3.66 6.92
N ASN A 55 -1.13 3.36 7.88
CA ASN A 55 -0.95 1.98 8.36
C ASN A 55 -2.19 1.42 9.03
N SER A 56 -3.00 2.24 9.70
CA SER A 56 -4.28 1.79 10.25
C SER A 56 -5.23 1.31 9.14
N GLY A 57 -5.27 2.01 8.00
CA GLY A 57 -6.04 1.58 6.83
C GLY A 57 -5.52 0.29 6.20
N MET A 58 -4.21 0.21 5.96
CA MET A 58 -3.58 -1.00 5.39
C MET A 58 -3.71 -2.19 6.34
N GLY A 59 -3.60 -1.97 7.65
CA GLY A 59 -3.77 -2.98 8.70
C GLY A 59 -5.19 -3.56 8.75
N LEU A 60 -6.23 -2.75 8.53
CA LEU A 60 -7.60 -3.24 8.43
C LEU A 60 -7.79 -4.20 7.24
N ILE A 61 -7.15 -3.93 6.09
CA ILE A 61 -7.16 -4.85 4.95
C ILE A 61 -6.35 -6.10 5.29
N ALA A 62 -5.22 -5.96 5.98
CA ALA A 62 -4.42 -7.10 6.43
C ALA A 62 -5.21 -8.02 7.36
N LEU A 63 -6.05 -7.48 8.27
CA LEU A 63 -6.96 -8.29 9.11
C LEU A 63 -7.94 -9.10 8.27
N ALA A 64 -8.53 -8.53 7.22
CA ALA A 64 -9.41 -9.27 6.31
C ALA A 64 -8.67 -10.42 5.60
N ILE A 65 -7.44 -10.17 5.13
CA ILE A 65 -6.59 -11.21 4.54
C ILE A 65 -6.27 -12.31 5.56
N GLY A 66 -5.84 -11.94 6.77
CA GLY A 66 -5.52 -12.88 7.84
C GLY A 66 -6.72 -13.76 8.24
N HIS A 67 -7.91 -13.16 8.34
CA HIS A 67 -9.15 -13.87 8.63
C HIS A 67 -9.50 -14.85 7.50
N GLU A 68 -9.46 -14.39 6.25
CA GLU A 68 -9.78 -15.23 5.10
C GLU A 68 -8.78 -16.39 4.94
N MET A 69 -7.52 -16.19 5.30
CA MET A 69 -6.49 -17.24 5.32
C MET A 69 -6.59 -18.16 6.56
N GLY A 70 -7.44 -17.85 7.54
CA GLY A 70 -7.59 -18.60 8.77
C GLY A 70 -6.46 -18.38 9.79
N TRP A 71 -5.66 -17.31 9.62
CA TRP A 71 -4.57 -16.95 10.54
C TRP A 71 -5.02 -16.04 11.68
N GLU A 72 -6.15 -15.35 11.52
CA GLU A 72 -6.65 -14.38 12.49
C GLU A 72 -8.15 -14.59 12.73
N PRO A 73 -8.52 -15.49 13.62
CA PRO A 73 -9.94 -15.76 13.91
C PRO A 73 -10.62 -14.57 14.60
N ASP A 74 -9.86 -13.71 15.29
CA ASP A 74 -10.37 -12.57 16.05
C ASP A 74 -10.36 -11.25 15.23
N ALA A 75 -10.16 -11.33 13.91
CA ALA A 75 -10.01 -10.16 13.03
C ALA A 75 -11.16 -9.15 13.15
N GLU A 76 -12.40 -9.62 13.36
CA GLU A 76 -13.57 -8.77 13.51
C GLU A 76 -13.48 -7.89 14.77
N GLU A 77 -13.09 -8.46 15.92
CA GLU A 77 -12.91 -7.71 17.17
C GLU A 77 -11.68 -6.79 17.09
N LEU A 78 -10.60 -7.27 16.48
CA LEU A 78 -9.39 -6.45 16.26
C LEU A 78 -9.68 -5.23 15.38
N ALA A 79 -10.52 -5.40 14.35
CA ALA A 79 -10.97 -4.29 13.49
C ALA A 79 -11.83 -3.31 14.28
N LEU A 80 -12.73 -3.77 15.16
CA LEU A 80 -13.54 -2.92 16.04
C LEU A 80 -12.66 -2.06 16.96
N VAL A 81 -11.63 -2.65 17.58
CA VAL A 81 -10.69 -1.89 18.43
C VAL A 81 -10.04 -0.75 17.63
N THR A 82 -9.54 -1.03 16.42
CA THR A 82 -8.94 -0.02 15.54
C THR A 82 -9.96 1.06 15.13
N LEU A 83 -11.16 0.67 14.72
CA LEU A 83 -12.20 1.62 14.30
C LEU A 83 -12.70 2.51 15.46
N ARG A 84 -12.85 1.95 16.67
CA ARG A 84 -13.18 2.74 17.88
C ARG A 84 -12.10 3.77 18.18
N MET A 85 -10.82 3.38 18.11
CA MET A 85 -9.70 4.30 18.26
C MET A 85 -9.73 5.44 17.23
N LEU A 86 -9.91 5.12 15.94
CA LEU A 86 -9.99 6.09 14.86
C LEU A 86 -11.19 7.04 15.01
N ALA A 87 -12.33 6.54 15.50
CA ALA A 87 -13.53 7.34 15.76
C ALA A 87 -13.48 8.15 17.06
N GLY A 88 -12.39 8.07 17.82
CA GLY A 88 -12.26 8.74 19.13
C GLY A 88 -13.17 8.12 20.20
N LYS A 89 -13.53 6.86 20.06
CA LYS A 89 -14.37 6.07 20.98
C LYS A 89 -13.62 4.92 21.64
N GLY A 90 -12.31 4.84 21.40
CA GLY A 90 -11.42 3.90 22.09
C GLY A 90 -11.24 4.29 23.55
N PRO A 91 -10.99 3.31 24.44
CA PRO A 91 -10.80 3.59 25.87
C PRO A 91 -9.45 4.26 26.16
N ASP A 92 -8.43 4.00 25.38
CA ASP A 92 -7.04 4.32 25.72
C ASP A 92 -6.52 5.57 24.99
N ILE A 93 -6.74 5.64 23.68
CA ILE A 93 -6.24 6.74 22.85
C ILE A 93 -7.28 7.19 21.84
N SER A 94 -7.14 8.44 21.39
CA SER A 94 -7.87 9.02 20.26
C SER A 94 -6.88 9.69 19.32
N VAL A 95 -7.00 9.44 18.03
CA VAL A 95 -6.11 10.03 17.04
C VAL A 95 -6.54 11.47 16.74
N PRO A 96 -5.62 12.44 16.72
CA PRO A 96 -5.94 13.84 16.50
C PRO A 96 -6.52 14.11 15.11
N ARG A 97 -7.50 15.03 15.08
CA ARG A 97 -8.06 15.62 13.86
C ARG A 97 -7.99 17.14 13.98
N ASN A 98 -7.74 17.82 12.87
CA ASN A 98 -7.83 19.27 12.82
C ASN A 98 -9.31 19.75 12.74
N PRO A 99 -9.57 21.08 12.80
CA PRO A 99 -10.94 21.61 12.68
C PRO A 99 -11.70 21.23 11.40
N SER A 100 -11.00 20.81 10.34
CA SER A 100 -11.58 20.30 9.10
C SER A 100 -11.77 18.78 9.11
N ASN A 101 -11.59 18.12 10.25
CA ASN A 101 -11.68 16.68 10.45
C ASN A 101 -10.67 15.83 9.64
N THR A 102 -9.56 16.43 9.20
CA THR A 102 -8.44 15.70 8.60
C THR A 102 -7.57 15.12 9.70
N TYR A 103 -7.13 13.88 9.52
CA TYR A 103 -6.21 13.23 10.47
C TYR A 103 -4.80 13.75 10.36
N ILE A 104 -4.12 13.77 11.50
CA ILE A 104 -2.66 13.95 11.54
C ILE A 104 -1.98 12.77 10.84
N HIS A 105 -0.86 13.01 10.16
CA HIS A 105 -0.07 11.95 9.52
C HIS A 105 0.46 10.95 10.55
N PHE A 106 1.13 11.46 11.59
CA PHE A 106 1.73 10.64 12.66
C PHE A 106 1.24 11.04 14.05
N TYR A 107 1.14 10.05 14.92
CA TYR A 107 0.73 10.23 16.32
C TYR A 107 1.50 9.28 17.23
N ASP A 108 1.56 9.60 18.53
CA ASP A 108 2.14 8.69 19.53
C ASP A 108 1.15 7.58 19.87
N THR A 109 1.55 6.33 19.67
CA THR A 109 0.68 5.15 19.86
C THR A 109 0.31 4.87 21.32
N ARG A 110 0.96 5.54 22.29
CA ARG A 110 0.70 5.36 23.74
C ARG A 110 -0.36 6.29 24.26
N ASN A 111 -0.45 7.52 23.75
CA ASN A 111 -1.31 8.57 24.30
C ASN A 111 -2.13 9.32 23.23
N GLY A 112 -1.93 9.04 21.95
CA GLY A 112 -2.63 9.69 20.85
C GLY A 112 -2.13 11.10 20.51
N GLU A 113 -1.07 11.61 21.13
CA GLU A 113 -0.56 12.95 20.82
C GLU A 113 -0.04 13.05 19.38
N GLN A 114 -0.29 14.20 18.73
CA GLN A 114 0.22 14.43 17.38
C GLN A 114 1.74 14.48 17.34
N ILE A 115 2.31 13.93 16.27
CA ILE A 115 3.72 14.02 15.93
C ILE A 115 3.85 14.77 14.61
N GLY A 116 4.48 15.95 14.65
CA GLY A 116 4.58 16.83 13.49
C GLY A 116 3.33 17.69 13.29
N VAL A 117 3.20 18.28 12.10
CA VAL A 117 2.16 19.29 11.77
C VAL A 117 1.48 18.98 10.43
N ASP A 118 1.68 17.80 9.88
CA ASP A 118 1.15 17.43 8.57
C ASP A 118 -0.22 16.75 8.71
N TRP A 119 -1.29 17.50 8.49
CA TRP A 119 -2.65 16.98 8.41
C TRP A 119 -2.88 16.46 7.00
N SER A 120 -2.88 15.14 6.86
CA SER A 120 -2.69 14.46 5.59
C SER A 120 -3.98 13.95 4.96
N PRO A 121 -4.40 14.48 3.80
CA PRO A 121 -5.53 13.95 3.08
C PRO A 121 -5.30 12.56 2.49
N ILE A 122 -4.05 12.25 2.06
CA ILE A 122 -3.78 10.93 1.48
C ILE A 122 -3.80 9.84 2.55
N ASP A 123 -3.20 10.08 3.71
CA ASP A 123 -3.22 9.09 4.79
C ASP A 123 -4.65 8.89 5.33
N SER A 124 -5.42 9.99 5.45
CA SER A 124 -6.85 9.93 5.77
C SER A 124 -7.64 9.12 4.74
N ALA A 125 -7.34 9.27 3.45
CA ALA A 125 -8.02 8.53 2.37
C ALA A 125 -7.64 7.04 2.38
N ILE A 126 -6.38 6.69 2.60
CA ILE A 126 -5.93 5.30 2.75
C ILE A 126 -6.61 4.66 3.96
N MET A 127 -6.68 5.36 5.08
CA MET A 127 -7.39 4.90 6.27
C MET A 127 -8.87 4.63 5.97
N LEU A 128 -9.55 5.56 5.27
CA LEU A 128 -10.95 5.37 4.87
C LEU A 128 -11.13 4.19 3.92
N CYS A 129 -10.20 3.96 2.97
CA CYS A 129 -10.25 2.77 2.12
C CYS A 129 -10.21 1.48 2.95
N GLY A 130 -9.32 1.38 3.93
CA GLY A 130 -9.25 0.23 4.83
C GLY A 130 -10.52 0.06 5.67
N ALA A 131 -11.07 1.16 6.20
CA ALA A 131 -12.30 1.17 6.96
C ALA A 131 -13.51 0.72 6.10
N LEU A 132 -13.65 1.25 4.90
CA LEU A 132 -14.71 0.85 3.96
C LEU A 132 -14.55 -0.60 3.50
N PHE A 133 -13.32 -1.06 3.28
CA PHE A 133 -13.00 -2.45 2.94
C PHE A 133 -13.48 -3.41 4.04
N ILE A 134 -13.11 -3.14 5.30
CA ILE A 134 -13.45 -4.00 6.43
C ILE A 134 -14.96 -3.99 6.73
N LYS A 135 -15.66 -2.86 6.55
CA LYS A 135 -17.12 -2.79 6.62
C LYS A 135 -17.79 -3.73 5.62
N ARG A 136 -17.25 -3.79 4.40
CA ARG A 136 -17.77 -4.66 3.34
C ARG A 136 -17.41 -6.13 3.59
N TYR A 137 -16.28 -6.39 4.22
CA TYR A 137 -15.82 -7.72 4.57
C TYR A 137 -16.62 -8.35 5.72
N PHE A 138 -17.04 -7.55 6.73
CA PHE A 138 -17.91 -7.94 7.83
C PHE A 138 -19.29 -7.26 7.76
N PRO A 139 -20.13 -7.54 6.74
CA PRO A 139 -21.33 -6.78 6.46
C PRO A 139 -22.42 -6.92 7.55
N GLU A 140 -22.36 -8.00 8.33
CA GLU A 140 -23.33 -8.28 9.41
C GLU A 140 -23.02 -7.51 10.71
N ASN A 141 -21.80 -6.96 10.84
CA ASN A 141 -21.41 -6.22 12.05
C ASN A 141 -21.88 -4.77 12.00
N ARG A 142 -22.96 -4.50 12.74
CA ARG A 142 -23.59 -3.17 12.79
C ARG A 142 -22.71 -2.10 13.44
N GLU A 143 -21.86 -2.47 14.39
CA GLU A 143 -20.95 -1.52 15.03
C GLU A 143 -19.85 -1.09 14.07
N ILE A 144 -19.23 -2.02 13.34
CA ILE A 144 -18.29 -1.70 12.26
C ILE A 144 -18.97 -0.76 11.25
N ALA A 145 -20.18 -1.09 10.79
CA ALA A 145 -20.91 -0.26 9.84
C ALA A 145 -21.10 1.17 10.37
N THR A 146 -21.57 1.31 11.62
CA THR A 146 -21.81 2.62 12.25
C THR A 146 -20.55 3.46 12.38
N LEU A 147 -19.45 2.84 12.86
CA LEU A 147 -18.16 3.53 13.03
C LEU A 147 -17.59 3.99 11.69
N VAL A 148 -17.63 3.12 10.68
CA VAL A 148 -17.11 3.45 9.35
C VAL A 148 -17.93 4.51 8.66
N ASP A 149 -19.27 4.49 8.78
CA ASP A 149 -20.14 5.53 8.22
C ASP A 149 -19.84 6.89 8.83
N GLU A 150 -19.65 6.95 10.16
CA GLU A 150 -19.26 8.18 10.86
C GLU A 150 -17.88 8.70 10.39
N LEU A 151 -16.89 7.81 10.28
CA LEU A 151 -15.56 8.17 9.78
C LEU A 151 -15.62 8.72 8.36
N TYR A 152 -16.36 8.07 7.49
CA TYR A 152 -16.51 8.41 6.08
C TYR A 152 -17.28 9.71 5.87
N GLU A 153 -18.35 9.96 6.64
CA GLU A 153 -19.14 11.19 6.54
C GLU A 153 -18.38 12.42 7.08
N THR A 154 -17.65 12.23 8.17
CA THR A 154 -16.97 13.33 8.87
C THR A 154 -15.63 13.73 8.24
N THR A 155 -14.91 12.81 7.58
CA THR A 155 -13.64 13.11 6.90
C THR A 155 -13.90 13.55 5.46
N ASP A 156 -14.17 14.82 5.24
CA ASP A 156 -14.58 15.37 3.94
C ASP A 156 -13.40 15.57 2.99
N LEU A 157 -13.22 14.66 2.02
CA LEU A 157 -12.15 14.74 1.04
C LEU A 157 -12.44 15.67 -0.14
N THR A 158 -13.70 16.14 -0.31
CA THR A 158 -14.05 17.06 -1.41
C THR A 158 -13.37 18.42 -1.30
N GLN A 159 -12.96 18.81 -0.09
CA GLN A 159 -12.27 20.07 0.20
C GLN A 159 -10.83 20.14 -0.36
N PHE A 160 -10.24 19.01 -0.75
CA PHE A 160 -8.85 18.95 -1.21
C PHE A 160 -8.68 19.16 -2.71
N ILE A 161 -9.74 19.24 -3.50
CA ILE A 161 -9.65 19.53 -4.94
C ILE A 161 -9.17 20.98 -5.12
N ALA A 162 -7.95 21.13 -5.62
CA ALA A 162 -7.28 22.44 -5.69
C ALA A 162 -7.46 23.15 -7.04
N ASP A 163 -7.30 22.41 -8.14
CA ASP A 163 -7.43 22.95 -9.50
C ASP A 163 -7.87 21.84 -10.47
N ILE A 164 -9.13 21.95 -10.94
CA ILE A 164 -9.72 20.96 -11.85
C ILE A 164 -8.99 20.95 -13.20
N ASN A 165 -8.59 22.10 -13.70
CA ASN A 165 -7.99 22.21 -15.04
C ASN A 165 -6.55 21.67 -15.09
N ARG A 166 -5.87 21.67 -13.94
CA ARG A 166 -4.49 21.21 -13.81
C ARG A 166 -4.36 19.84 -13.16
N GLY A 167 -5.46 19.19 -12.77
CA GLY A 167 -5.44 17.91 -12.07
C GLY A 167 -4.73 17.98 -10.72
N GLN A 168 -4.98 19.05 -9.95
CA GLN A 168 -4.24 19.31 -8.70
C GLN A 168 -5.09 19.09 -7.46
N ILE A 169 -4.50 18.44 -6.46
CA ILE A 169 -5.05 18.20 -5.12
C ILE A 169 -4.08 18.81 -4.10
N TYR A 170 -4.58 19.40 -3.03
CA TYR A 170 -3.76 19.87 -1.92
C TYR A 170 -3.09 18.69 -1.20
N LEU A 171 -1.80 18.84 -0.85
CA LEU A 171 -1.03 17.77 -0.21
C LEU A 171 -1.23 17.70 1.30
N VAL A 172 -1.53 18.83 1.95
CA VAL A 172 -1.56 18.95 3.41
C VAL A 172 -2.44 20.12 3.86
N GLN A 173 -2.96 20.05 5.08
CA GLN A 173 -3.55 21.17 5.80
C GLN A 173 -2.69 21.58 7.00
N ASP A 174 -2.91 22.79 7.48
CA ASP A 174 -2.36 23.30 8.73
C ASP A 174 -3.22 22.91 9.96
N ASP A 175 -2.79 23.36 11.16
CA ASP A 175 -3.50 23.10 12.42
C ASP A 175 -4.89 23.76 12.48
N ASP A 176 -5.15 24.80 11.69
CA ASP A 176 -6.43 25.48 11.59
C ASP A 176 -7.37 24.83 10.54
N GLY A 177 -6.89 23.80 9.83
CA GLY A 177 -7.62 23.09 8.77
C GLY A 177 -7.63 23.83 7.43
N ASN A 178 -6.70 24.75 7.19
CA ASN A 178 -6.57 25.41 5.90
C ASN A 178 -5.67 24.61 4.97
N ASN A 179 -6.08 24.52 3.70
CA ASN A 179 -5.27 23.87 2.67
C ASN A 179 -3.99 24.66 2.38
N MET A 180 -2.86 23.98 2.45
CA MET A 180 -1.54 24.54 2.23
C MET A 180 -1.01 24.22 0.83
N PRO A 181 -0.27 25.13 0.15
CA PRO A 181 0.61 24.72 -0.92
C PRO A 181 1.77 23.89 -0.32
N PRO A 182 2.29 22.86 -0.95
CA PRO A 182 2.22 22.50 -2.37
C PRO A 182 0.99 21.67 -2.77
N LYS A 183 0.91 21.39 -4.10
CA LYS A 183 -0.14 20.61 -4.73
C LYS A 183 0.43 19.48 -5.57
N THR A 184 -0.38 18.46 -5.80
CA THR A 184 -0.02 17.32 -6.64
C THR A 184 0.16 17.69 -8.11
N LYS A 185 0.67 16.73 -8.88
CA LYS A 185 0.48 16.61 -10.33
C LYS A 185 -0.68 15.64 -10.61
N ALA A 186 -1.08 15.51 -11.88
CA ALA A 186 -2.27 14.75 -12.23
C ALA A 186 -2.17 13.25 -11.91
N PHE A 187 -1.01 12.60 -12.06
CA PHE A 187 -0.85 11.18 -11.77
C PHE A 187 0.02 10.91 -10.54
N ASN A 188 -0.59 10.38 -9.49
CA ASN A 188 0.04 10.02 -8.22
C ASN A 188 -0.95 9.22 -7.34
N GLU A 189 -0.58 8.89 -6.11
CA GLU A 189 -1.42 8.18 -5.12
C GLU A 189 -2.64 8.97 -4.65
N TYR A 190 -2.65 10.30 -4.77
CA TYR A 190 -3.80 11.15 -4.42
C TYR A 190 -5.03 10.95 -5.32
N MET A 191 -4.91 10.10 -6.34
CA MET A 191 -6.09 9.58 -7.06
C MET A 191 -7.06 8.89 -6.10
N ILE A 192 -6.58 8.33 -4.98
CA ILE A 192 -7.40 7.76 -3.90
C ILE A 192 -8.26 8.86 -3.25
N VAL A 193 -7.66 10.02 -2.96
CA VAL A 193 -8.40 11.19 -2.42
C VAL A 193 -9.50 11.62 -3.39
N ALA A 194 -9.18 11.71 -4.68
CA ALA A 194 -10.17 12.10 -5.70
C ALA A 194 -11.31 11.08 -5.86
N ALA A 195 -11.01 9.78 -5.79
CA ALA A 195 -12.02 8.72 -5.87
C ALA A 195 -13.02 8.79 -4.73
N LEU A 196 -12.52 8.88 -3.50
CA LEU A 196 -13.38 9.00 -2.32
C LEU A 196 -14.12 10.34 -2.28
N ALA A 197 -13.48 11.45 -2.68
CA ALA A 197 -14.15 12.75 -2.82
C ALA A 197 -15.31 12.71 -3.82
N ASN A 198 -15.12 12.03 -4.96
CA ASN A 198 -16.18 11.79 -5.93
C ASN A 198 -17.34 10.98 -5.33
N GLN A 199 -17.03 9.90 -4.60
CA GLN A 199 -18.06 9.07 -3.99
C GLN A 199 -18.80 9.83 -2.88
N GLN A 200 -18.10 10.58 -2.01
CA GLN A 200 -18.73 11.45 -1.01
C GLN A 200 -19.63 12.53 -1.63
N ALA A 201 -19.23 13.04 -2.80
CA ALA A 201 -20.07 13.99 -3.53
C ALA A 201 -21.37 13.37 -4.06
N ILE A 202 -21.39 12.09 -4.36
CA ILE A 202 -22.59 11.33 -4.75
C ILE A 202 -23.44 11.07 -3.52
N ASP A 203 -22.86 10.54 -2.44
CA ASP A 203 -23.57 10.09 -1.24
C ASP A 203 -24.14 11.26 -0.43
N PHE A 204 -23.36 12.33 -0.25
CA PHE A 204 -23.69 13.45 0.64
C PHE A 204 -23.96 14.78 -0.08
N LYS A 205 -23.89 14.81 -1.40
CA LYS A 205 -24.11 15.98 -2.28
C LYS A 205 -23.16 17.16 -2.09
N LYS A 206 -22.45 17.34 -1.00
CA LYS A 206 -21.38 18.32 -0.64
C LYS A 206 -21.38 19.67 -1.40
N GLY A 207 -22.52 20.16 -1.88
CA GLY A 207 -22.71 21.47 -2.50
C GLY A 207 -21.79 21.75 -3.70
N ARG A 208 -21.06 22.89 -3.68
CA ARG A 208 -20.11 23.27 -4.75
C ARG A 208 -18.89 22.35 -4.78
N GLN A 209 -18.30 22.07 -3.62
CA GLN A 209 -17.12 21.19 -3.53
C GLN A 209 -17.40 19.81 -4.07
N GLY A 210 -18.58 19.23 -3.79
CA GLY A 210 -18.99 17.96 -4.36
C GLY A 210 -19.13 18.00 -5.89
N ARG A 211 -19.70 19.09 -6.47
CA ARG A 211 -19.73 19.23 -7.95
C ARG A 211 -18.32 19.32 -8.56
N ASP A 212 -17.43 20.01 -7.88
CA ASP A 212 -16.05 20.17 -8.34
C ASP A 212 -15.29 18.84 -8.23
N ALA A 213 -15.47 18.05 -7.17
CA ALA A 213 -14.90 16.72 -7.00
C ALA A 213 -15.37 15.73 -8.11
N ARG A 214 -16.69 15.72 -8.42
CA ARG A 214 -17.21 14.90 -9.52
C ARG A 214 -16.65 15.29 -10.88
N ARG A 215 -16.59 16.61 -11.18
CA ARG A 215 -15.98 17.09 -12.43
C ARG A 215 -14.50 16.74 -12.53
N PHE A 216 -13.78 16.82 -11.40
CA PHE A 216 -12.38 16.47 -11.30
C PHE A 216 -12.18 14.98 -11.61
N TRP A 217 -12.92 14.09 -10.95
CA TRP A 217 -12.88 12.65 -11.16
C TRP A 217 -13.19 12.29 -12.62
N ASN A 218 -14.32 12.74 -13.14
CA ASN A 218 -14.76 12.40 -14.50
C ASN A 218 -13.80 12.90 -15.58
N HIS A 219 -13.08 13.99 -15.32
CA HIS A 219 -12.10 14.52 -16.27
C HIS A 219 -10.77 13.77 -16.22
N TRP A 220 -10.25 13.49 -15.03
CA TRP A 220 -8.90 13.01 -14.87
C TRP A 220 -8.80 11.50 -14.68
N TYR A 221 -9.72 10.88 -13.92
CA TYR A 221 -9.48 9.55 -13.35
C TYR A 221 -10.53 8.49 -13.65
N GLU A 222 -11.70 8.87 -14.16
CA GLU A 222 -12.72 7.89 -14.61
C GLU A 222 -12.13 6.94 -15.67
N THR A 223 -11.29 7.47 -16.54
CA THR A 223 -10.41 6.72 -17.47
C THR A 223 -9.04 7.42 -17.56
N PRO A 224 -7.96 6.71 -17.90
CA PRO A 224 -6.62 7.32 -17.96
C PRO A 224 -6.38 8.23 -19.16
N LYS A 225 -7.36 8.44 -20.05
CA LYS A 225 -7.21 9.13 -21.35
C LYS A 225 -6.67 10.56 -21.25
N ASN A 226 -6.92 11.27 -20.15
CA ASN A 226 -6.46 12.65 -19.92
C ASN A 226 -5.23 12.72 -19.03
N LEU A 227 -4.74 11.59 -18.53
CA LEU A 227 -3.53 11.54 -17.74
C LEU A 227 -2.28 11.70 -18.62
N PRO A 228 -1.24 12.37 -18.12
CA PRO A 228 0.02 12.49 -18.86
C PRO A 228 0.64 11.11 -19.09
N VAL A 229 1.09 10.87 -20.32
CA VAL A 229 1.85 9.69 -20.72
C VAL A 229 3.24 10.11 -21.15
N SER A 230 4.24 9.44 -20.63
CA SER A 230 5.63 9.53 -21.11
C SER A 230 6.08 8.16 -21.58
N TYR A 231 7.10 8.11 -22.43
CA TYR A 231 7.61 6.86 -22.96
C TYR A 231 8.95 6.52 -22.32
N TYR A 232 9.09 5.31 -21.81
CA TYR A 232 10.37 4.72 -21.48
C TYR A 232 10.70 3.71 -22.58
N ASN A 233 11.71 4.01 -23.40
CA ASN A 233 11.86 3.41 -24.71
C ASN A 233 10.51 3.49 -25.45
N ASP A 234 9.97 2.42 -25.98
CA ASP A 234 8.68 2.43 -26.66
C ASP A 234 7.49 2.04 -25.73
N ILE A 235 7.71 2.00 -24.41
CA ILE A 235 6.69 1.63 -23.44
C ILE A 235 5.97 2.88 -22.94
N PRO A 236 4.66 3.04 -23.20
CA PRO A 236 3.87 4.15 -22.66
C PRO A 236 3.63 3.95 -21.16
N VAL A 237 3.95 4.94 -20.34
CA VAL A 237 3.80 4.92 -18.89
C VAL A 237 3.08 6.18 -18.43
N LEU A 238 2.06 6.02 -17.59
CA LEU A 238 1.44 7.16 -16.92
C LEU A 238 2.49 7.88 -16.06
N SER A 239 2.51 9.21 -16.14
CA SER A 239 3.56 10.01 -15.54
C SER A 239 3.02 11.32 -14.98
N GLU A 240 3.86 12.03 -14.23
CA GLU A 240 3.58 13.40 -13.79
C GLU A 240 3.91 14.47 -14.85
N GLY A 241 4.29 14.10 -16.07
CA GLY A 241 4.79 15.03 -17.09
C GLY A 241 6.15 15.62 -16.77
N ARG A 242 6.99 14.92 -15.98
CA ARG A 242 8.36 15.31 -15.60
C ARG A 242 9.39 14.52 -16.38
N THR A 243 10.66 14.80 -16.12
CA THR A 243 11.83 14.08 -16.68
C THR A 243 12.07 12.71 -16.03
N TRP A 244 11.27 12.34 -15.05
CA TRP A 244 11.25 11.03 -14.40
C TRP A 244 9.84 10.50 -14.29
N PHE A 245 9.70 9.19 -14.13
CA PHE A 245 8.44 8.54 -13.85
C PHE A 245 8.17 8.51 -12.34
N THR A 246 6.91 8.46 -11.95
CA THR A 246 6.55 8.33 -10.53
C THR A 246 7.04 7.00 -9.95
N SER A 247 7.24 6.96 -8.63
CA SER A 247 7.47 5.70 -7.92
C SER A 247 6.32 4.74 -8.12
N LYS A 248 6.61 3.44 -8.18
CA LYS A 248 5.63 2.44 -8.63
C LYS A 248 4.54 2.14 -7.61
N PHE A 249 4.72 2.50 -6.32
CA PHE A 249 3.64 2.39 -5.34
C PHE A 249 2.39 3.19 -5.75
N ASN A 250 2.54 4.27 -6.55
CA ASN A 250 1.41 5.04 -7.06
C ASN A 250 0.44 4.20 -7.90
N PHE A 251 0.93 3.25 -8.67
CA PHE A 251 0.10 2.30 -9.39
C PHE A 251 -0.54 1.28 -8.44
N LEU A 252 0.23 0.79 -7.49
CA LEU A 252 -0.14 -0.33 -6.64
C LEU A 252 -1.17 0.06 -5.57
N PHE A 253 -1.01 1.21 -4.92
CA PHE A 253 -1.99 1.70 -3.95
C PHE A 253 -3.34 1.94 -4.62
N ASN A 254 -3.35 2.61 -5.78
CA ASN A 254 -4.58 2.80 -6.54
C ASN A 254 -5.22 1.45 -6.93
N HIS A 255 -4.43 0.46 -7.36
CA HIS A 255 -4.91 -0.87 -7.74
C HIS A 255 -5.57 -1.60 -6.57
N TYR A 256 -4.89 -1.73 -5.43
CA TYR A 256 -5.41 -2.54 -4.33
C TYR A 256 -6.54 -1.87 -3.54
N LEU A 257 -6.52 -0.54 -3.45
CA LEU A 257 -7.46 0.19 -2.63
C LEU A 257 -8.77 0.57 -3.35
N LEU A 258 -8.81 0.55 -4.69
CA LEU A 258 -9.94 1.09 -5.45
C LEU A 258 -10.30 0.22 -6.66
N ASN A 259 -11.53 -0.27 -6.70
CA ASN A 259 -12.07 -1.05 -7.81
C ASN A 259 -12.01 -0.31 -9.16
N GLY A 260 -12.19 1.00 -9.18
CA GLY A 260 -12.08 1.82 -10.39
C GLY A 260 -10.73 1.69 -11.12
N PHE A 261 -9.68 1.24 -10.43
CA PHE A 261 -8.37 0.96 -11.02
C PHE A 261 -8.13 -0.53 -11.21
N SER A 262 -8.49 -1.38 -10.24
CA SER A 262 -8.24 -2.81 -10.30
C SER A 262 -9.13 -3.55 -11.30
N ALA A 263 -10.34 -3.08 -11.54
CA ALA A 263 -11.27 -3.68 -12.50
C ALA A 263 -11.22 -3.04 -13.91
N SER A 264 -10.52 -1.91 -14.09
CA SER A 264 -10.41 -1.24 -15.39
C SER A 264 -9.29 -1.83 -16.23
N GLU A 265 -9.60 -2.37 -17.41
CA GLU A 265 -8.60 -2.90 -18.35
C GLU A 265 -7.54 -1.84 -18.73
N GLU A 266 -7.94 -0.59 -18.88
CA GLU A 266 -7.03 0.51 -19.24
C GLU A 266 -6.01 0.79 -18.14
N TYR A 267 -6.43 0.79 -16.85
CA TYR A 267 -5.53 0.96 -15.72
C TYR A 267 -4.69 -0.30 -15.45
N GLN A 268 -5.23 -1.49 -15.66
CA GLN A 268 -4.46 -2.74 -15.60
C GLN A 268 -3.33 -2.74 -16.65
N GLN A 269 -3.65 -2.32 -17.89
CA GLN A 269 -2.64 -2.19 -18.94
C GLN A 269 -1.59 -1.13 -18.60
N ALA A 270 -1.99 -0.01 -18.00
CA ALA A 270 -1.06 1.03 -17.54
C ALA A 270 -0.12 0.48 -16.44
N SER A 271 -0.64 -0.32 -15.51
CA SER A 271 0.15 -0.99 -14.47
C SER A 271 1.13 -2.01 -15.06
N ALA A 272 0.70 -2.82 -16.02
CA ALA A 272 1.58 -3.76 -16.72
C ALA A 272 2.71 -3.04 -17.48
N ASN A 273 2.40 -1.92 -18.12
CA ASN A 273 3.41 -1.09 -18.79
C ASN A 273 4.41 -0.48 -17.78
N ALA A 274 3.92 -0.03 -16.62
CA ALA A 274 4.76 0.51 -15.55
C ALA A 274 5.74 -0.55 -15.02
N ALA A 275 5.28 -1.79 -14.78
CA ALA A 275 6.13 -2.91 -14.37
C ALA A 275 7.21 -3.22 -15.41
N ARG A 276 6.82 -3.30 -16.70
CA ARG A 276 7.75 -3.56 -17.80
C ARG A 276 8.81 -2.46 -17.94
N ALA A 277 8.41 -1.20 -17.84
CA ALA A 277 9.32 -0.06 -17.92
C ALA A 277 10.30 -0.04 -16.74
N ASP A 278 9.80 -0.32 -15.54
CA ASP A 278 10.61 -0.38 -14.33
C ASP A 278 11.69 -1.47 -14.43
N TYR A 279 11.27 -2.70 -14.74
CA TYR A 279 12.17 -3.81 -15.00
C TYR A 279 13.23 -3.47 -16.07
N SER A 280 12.77 -2.96 -17.23
CA SER A 280 13.66 -2.62 -18.34
C SER A 280 14.69 -1.54 -17.94
N TRP A 281 14.29 -0.56 -17.13
CA TRP A 281 15.18 0.47 -16.64
C TRP A 281 16.30 -0.13 -15.77
N PHE A 282 15.96 -0.97 -14.78
CA PHE A 282 16.95 -1.59 -13.92
C PHE A 282 17.95 -2.43 -14.72
N GLN A 283 17.49 -3.25 -15.66
CA GLN A 283 18.36 -4.08 -16.49
C GLN A 283 19.24 -3.27 -17.42
N SER A 284 18.80 -2.07 -17.83
CA SER A 284 19.57 -1.19 -18.74
C SER A 284 20.67 -0.38 -18.06
N GLN A 285 20.72 -0.34 -16.71
CA GLN A 285 21.70 0.49 -16.00
C GLN A 285 23.15 -0.02 -16.12
N GLY A 286 23.34 -1.25 -16.60
CA GLY A 286 24.69 -1.83 -16.79
C GLY A 286 25.47 -1.98 -15.48
N PHE A 287 24.77 -2.06 -14.36
CA PHE A 287 25.39 -2.21 -13.04
C PHE A 287 26.05 -3.60 -12.96
N GLU A 288 27.35 -3.64 -12.59
CA GLU A 288 28.07 -4.91 -12.47
C GLU A 288 27.38 -5.81 -11.43
N GLY A 289 27.12 -7.07 -11.82
CA GLY A 289 26.43 -8.04 -10.95
C GLY A 289 24.93 -7.76 -10.75
N MET A 290 24.28 -6.96 -11.62
CA MET A 290 22.82 -6.86 -11.66
C MET A 290 22.24 -8.21 -12.06
N LYS A 291 21.30 -8.72 -11.28
CA LYS A 291 20.62 -9.98 -11.53
C LYS A 291 19.24 -9.71 -12.17
N GLU A 292 18.73 -10.67 -12.93
CA GLU A 292 17.45 -10.50 -13.66
C GLU A 292 16.25 -10.22 -12.75
N PHE A 293 16.29 -10.71 -11.51
CA PHE A 293 15.24 -10.49 -10.52
C PHE A 293 15.37 -9.16 -9.75
N GLU A 294 16.39 -8.35 -10.02
CA GLU A 294 16.67 -7.11 -9.29
C GLU A 294 16.02 -5.91 -9.99
N TRP A 295 14.87 -5.46 -9.48
CA TRP A 295 14.13 -4.28 -9.91
C TRP A 295 13.18 -3.77 -8.82
N GLY A 296 12.30 -2.84 -9.14
CA GLY A 296 11.33 -2.27 -8.23
C GLY A 296 11.72 -0.89 -7.71
N SER A 297 11.26 0.18 -8.37
CA SER A 297 11.41 1.55 -7.88
C SER A 297 10.26 1.89 -6.92
N GLY A 298 10.52 1.82 -5.63
CA GLY A 298 9.58 2.01 -4.54
C GLY A 298 9.95 3.14 -3.59
N ALA A 299 9.35 3.12 -2.40
CA ALA A 299 9.69 3.98 -1.29
C ALA A 299 10.09 3.15 -0.07
N GLY A 300 10.65 3.79 0.94
CA GLY A 300 11.06 3.18 2.20
C GLY A 300 12.51 3.49 2.58
N SER A 301 13.00 2.80 3.59
CA SER A 301 14.38 2.95 4.10
C SER A 301 15.42 2.85 3.00
N CYS A 302 16.43 3.72 3.09
CA CYS A 302 17.60 3.75 2.22
C CYS A 302 18.82 4.26 3.03
N PRO A 303 20.04 4.24 2.47
CA PRO A 303 21.22 4.75 3.19
C PRO A 303 21.12 6.18 3.70
N ASP A 304 20.33 7.04 3.05
CA ASP A 304 20.10 8.44 3.45
C ASP A 304 18.88 8.62 4.37
N GLY A 305 18.29 7.53 4.87
CA GLY A 305 17.11 7.56 5.75
C GLY A 305 15.86 7.02 5.06
N TYR A 306 15.08 7.85 4.36
CA TYR A 306 13.90 7.48 3.59
C TYR A 306 13.99 8.01 2.17
N CYS A 307 13.83 7.13 1.19
CA CYS A 307 13.90 7.46 -0.23
C CYS A 307 12.60 7.13 -0.97
N VAL A 308 12.27 7.94 -1.96
CA VAL A 308 11.23 7.67 -2.95
C VAL A 308 11.89 7.53 -4.31
N ASP A 309 12.12 6.28 -4.72
CA ASP A 309 12.87 5.97 -5.92
C ASP A 309 12.01 6.07 -7.17
N ARG A 310 12.64 6.48 -8.27
CA ARG A 310 11.98 6.69 -9.56
C ARG A 310 12.93 6.32 -10.68
N ILE A 311 12.39 5.72 -11.76
CA ILE A 311 13.11 5.58 -13.01
C ILE A 311 13.11 6.90 -13.78
N VAL A 312 14.12 7.10 -14.62
CA VAL A 312 14.34 8.34 -15.36
C VAL A 312 14.50 8.08 -16.85
N HIS A 313 14.32 9.12 -17.66
CA HIS A 313 14.67 9.11 -19.09
C HIS A 313 16.20 9.07 -19.25
N GLU A 314 16.67 8.59 -20.40
CA GLU A 314 18.09 8.58 -20.73
C GLU A 314 18.75 9.96 -20.60
N GLY A 315 20.02 9.98 -20.16
CA GLY A 315 20.83 11.19 -20.03
C GLY A 315 20.48 12.12 -18.89
N ILE A 316 19.58 11.72 -17.99
CA ILE A 316 19.15 12.49 -16.82
C ILE A 316 19.72 11.86 -15.54
N GLU A 317 20.08 12.71 -14.58
CA GLU A 317 20.53 12.25 -13.27
C GLU A 317 19.51 11.30 -12.64
N THR A 318 19.99 10.18 -12.10
CA THR A 318 19.12 9.16 -11.49
C THR A 318 18.33 9.70 -10.29
N LYS A 319 17.09 9.26 -10.15
CA LYS A 319 16.25 9.43 -8.96
C LYS A 319 16.26 8.18 -8.06
N ASN A 320 17.19 7.29 -8.28
CA ASN A 320 17.52 6.16 -7.43
C ASN A 320 19.05 6.07 -7.26
N PRO A 321 19.68 7.02 -6.54
CA PRO A 321 21.16 7.13 -6.46
C PRO A 321 21.80 5.94 -5.75
N HIS A 322 21.06 5.26 -4.87
CA HIS A 322 21.52 4.07 -4.15
C HIS A 322 21.21 2.77 -4.89
N MET A 323 20.63 2.84 -6.09
CA MET A 323 20.16 1.66 -6.83
C MET A 323 19.42 0.70 -5.89
N MET A 324 18.41 1.27 -5.21
CA MET A 324 17.54 0.50 -4.29
C MET A 324 16.69 -0.47 -5.08
N ILE A 325 16.69 -1.72 -4.65
CA ILE A 325 15.80 -2.78 -5.12
C ILE A 325 14.66 -2.92 -4.10
N SER A 326 13.40 -2.88 -4.57
CA SER A 326 12.24 -2.93 -3.68
C SER A 326 11.38 -4.17 -3.96
N PRO A 327 11.56 -5.26 -3.20
CA PRO A 327 10.77 -6.49 -3.38
C PRO A 327 9.26 -6.28 -3.23
N THR A 328 8.84 -5.28 -2.43
CA THR A 328 7.43 -4.95 -2.22
C THR A 328 6.76 -4.44 -3.49
N ILE A 329 7.50 -3.72 -4.34
CA ILE A 329 7.03 -3.29 -5.65
C ILE A 329 6.87 -4.50 -6.59
N ILE A 330 7.85 -5.41 -6.58
CA ILE A 330 7.78 -6.65 -7.37
C ILE A 330 6.55 -7.45 -6.97
N ALA A 331 6.35 -7.67 -5.67
CA ALA A 331 5.18 -8.38 -5.15
C ALA A 331 3.87 -7.68 -5.55
N GLY A 332 3.79 -6.36 -5.39
CA GLY A 332 2.61 -5.59 -5.77
C GLY A 332 2.22 -5.74 -7.24
N PHE A 333 3.19 -5.96 -8.13
CA PHE A 333 2.95 -6.18 -9.55
C PHE A 333 2.61 -7.64 -9.92
N ILE A 334 2.45 -8.56 -8.98
CA ILE A 334 2.04 -9.95 -9.29
C ILE A 334 0.84 -10.02 -10.25
N PRO A 335 -0.23 -9.23 -10.10
CA PRO A 335 -1.35 -9.26 -11.05
C PRO A 335 -1.02 -8.75 -12.47
N HIS A 336 0.12 -8.07 -12.64
CA HIS A 336 0.47 -7.34 -13.86
C HIS A 336 1.78 -7.79 -14.51
N SER A 337 2.50 -8.73 -13.89
CA SER A 337 3.81 -9.19 -14.34
C SER A 337 3.99 -10.68 -14.09
N GLU A 338 4.06 -11.46 -15.17
CA GLU A 338 4.25 -12.93 -15.10
C GLU A 338 5.53 -13.34 -14.36
N ARG A 339 6.57 -12.50 -14.39
CA ARG A 339 7.85 -12.78 -13.76
C ARG A 339 7.90 -12.47 -12.26
N ALA A 340 6.98 -11.64 -11.75
CA ALA A 340 7.08 -11.07 -10.40
C ALA A 340 7.20 -12.14 -9.30
N LYS A 341 6.41 -13.20 -9.38
CA LYS A 341 6.46 -14.32 -8.43
C LYS A 341 7.82 -15.04 -8.47
N ASP A 342 8.30 -15.34 -9.67
CA ASP A 342 9.57 -16.06 -9.86
C ASP A 342 10.76 -15.20 -9.45
N ASP A 343 10.69 -13.90 -9.66
CA ASP A 343 11.71 -12.94 -9.20
C ASP A 343 11.81 -12.90 -7.67
N LEU A 344 10.68 -12.94 -6.96
CA LEU A 344 10.69 -13.03 -5.49
C LEU A 344 11.30 -14.34 -4.98
N ILE A 345 10.99 -15.46 -5.64
CA ILE A 345 11.58 -16.77 -5.32
C ILE A 345 13.09 -16.75 -5.55
N ALA A 346 13.53 -16.23 -6.70
CA ALA A 346 14.94 -16.10 -7.03
C ALA A 346 15.68 -15.20 -6.03
N MET A 347 15.04 -14.10 -5.61
CA MET A 347 15.57 -13.19 -4.60
C MET A 347 15.71 -13.85 -3.23
N TYR A 348 14.74 -14.67 -2.82
CA TYR A 348 14.81 -15.44 -1.58
C TYR A 348 15.95 -16.47 -1.61
N ARG A 349 16.18 -17.12 -2.76
CA ARG A 349 17.24 -18.12 -2.96
C ARG A 349 18.63 -17.54 -3.18
N ASP A 350 18.73 -16.22 -3.33
CA ASP A 350 20.01 -15.58 -3.59
C ASP A 350 20.98 -15.76 -2.42
N ASP A 351 22.17 -16.32 -2.69
CA ASP A 351 23.20 -16.61 -1.69
C ASP A 351 23.62 -15.39 -0.87
N SER A 352 23.50 -14.18 -1.42
CA SER A 352 23.85 -12.95 -0.72
C SER A 352 22.90 -12.62 0.43
N GLN A 353 21.68 -13.17 0.43
CA GLN A 353 20.61 -12.95 1.42
C GLN A 353 20.31 -11.47 1.72
N LYS A 354 20.63 -10.56 0.79
CA LYS A 354 20.51 -9.09 1.02
C LYS A 354 19.08 -8.64 1.22
N ALA A 355 18.11 -9.27 0.54
CA ALA A 355 16.71 -8.94 0.63
C ALA A 355 16.00 -9.62 1.81
N VAL A 356 16.57 -10.69 2.37
CA VAL A 356 15.92 -11.53 3.38
C VAL A 356 16.08 -10.92 4.78
N TYR A 357 14.97 -10.77 5.48
CA TYR A 357 14.89 -10.26 6.84
C TYR A 357 14.03 -11.19 7.70
N GLU A 358 14.46 -11.40 8.94
CA GLU A 358 13.66 -12.06 9.97
C GLU A 358 13.02 -10.98 10.87
N LEU A 359 11.70 -11.05 11.06
CA LEU A 359 10.98 -10.14 11.93
C LEU A 359 11.29 -10.44 13.41
N PRO A 360 11.17 -9.45 14.32
CA PRO A 360 11.52 -9.61 15.73
C PRO A 360 10.82 -10.78 16.43
N GLU A 361 9.53 -10.98 16.17
CA GLU A 361 8.72 -12.07 16.75
C GLU A 361 8.54 -13.24 15.78
N GLY A 362 9.48 -13.41 14.86
CA GLY A 362 9.47 -14.46 13.85
C GLY A 362 8.66 -14.11 12.61
N GLY A 363 9.04 -14.71 11.51
CA GLY A 363 8.50 -14.46 10.18
C GLY A 363 9.59 -13.93 9.24
N THR A 364 9.70 -14.56 8.08
CA THR A 364 10.67 -14.19 7.06
C THR A 364 10.00 -13.32 6.01
N VAL A 365 10.62 -12.20 5.67
CA VAL A 365 10.14 -11.27 4.63
C VAL A 365 11.26 -10.86 3.70
N LEU A 366 10.90 -10.31 2.54
CA LEU A 366 11.82 -9.62 1.67
C LEU A 366 11.65 -8.11 1.83
N TRP A 367 12.78 -7.41 2.01
CA TRP A 367 12.81 -5.97 2.13
C TRP A 367 13.94 -5.36 1.32
N ARG A 368 13.94 -4.06 1.22
CA ARG A 368 14.81 -3.24 0.37
C ARG A 368 16.30 -3.42 0.69
N TYR A 369 17.12 -3.36 -0.36
CA TYR A 369 18.58 -3.35 -0.26
C TYR A 369 19.19 -2.46 -1.35
N SER A 370 20.42 -2.03 -1.14
CA SER A 370 21.16 -1.15 -2.04
C SER A 370 22.18 -1.94 -2.87
N LYS A 371 22.31 -1.62 -4.16
CA LYS A 371 23.36 -2.14 -5.04
C LYS A 371 24.66 -1.35 -4.89
N THR A 372 24.57 -0.04 -4.61
CA THR A 372 25.76 0.83 -4.45
C THR A 372 26.40 0.72 -3.07
N GLN A 373 25.64 0.28 -2.06
CA GLN A 373 26.11 0.08 -0.69
C GLN A 373 25.73 -1.33 -0.21
N PRO A 374 26.45 -2.36 -0.67
CA PRO A 374 26.04 -3.75 -0.46
C PRO A 374 26.06 -4.20 1.00
N GLU A 375 26.78 -3.50 1.88
CA GLU A 375 26.81 -3.78 3.33
C GLU A 375 25.67 -3.09 4.09
N TRP A 376 24.94 -2.17 3.43
CA TRP A 376 23.84 -1.51 4.08
C TRP A 376 22.66 -2.47 4.30
N ARG A 377 22.11 -2.42 5.51
CA ARG A 377 20.90 -3.14 5.89
C ARG A 377 19.91 -2.14 6.51
N SER A 378 18.65 -2.26 6.18
CA SER A 378 17.61 -1.48 6.87
C SER A 378 17.51 -1.88 8.33
N ASN A 379 17.30 -0.91 9.22
CA ASN A 379 17.01 -1.15 10.64
C ASN A 379 15.50 -1.24 10.94
N ALA A 380 14.66 -0.99 9.94
CA ALA A 380 13.21 -1.04 10.07
C ALA A 380 12.52 -1.32 8.72
N ILE A 381 11.24 -1.68 8.80
CA ILE A 381 10.34 -1.81 7.65
C ILE A 381 9.21 -0.80 7.83
N GLU A 382 9.00 0.06 6.84
CA GLU A 382 7.89 1.01 6.77
C GLU A 382 6.59 0.29 6.38
N GLY A 383 5.54 0.43 7.20
CA GLY A 383 4.31 -0.36 7.02
C GLY A 383 3.56 -0.03 5.73
N VAL A 384 3.35 1.26 5.42
CA VAL A 384 2.63 1.66 4.21
C VAL A 384 3.32 1.15 2.95
N ASP A 385 4.65 1.24 2.88
CA ASP A 385 5.44 0.78 1.74
C ASP A 385 5.52 -0.76 1.67
N PHE A 386 5.39 -1.43 2.81
CA PHE A 386 5.40 -2.89 2.90
C PHE A 386 4.05 -3.52 2.54
N SER A 387 2.95 -2.76 2.59
CA SER A 387 1.59 -3.28 2.34
C SER A 387 1.46 -4.05 1.03
N THR A 388 2.14 -3.59 -0.02
CA THR A 388 2.08 -4.21 -1.35
C THR A 388 2.74 -5.60 -1.42
N MET A 389 3.62 -5.95 -0.47
CA MET A 389 4.11 -7.32 -0.33
C MET A 389 2.98 -8.28 0.06
N LEU A 390 2.25 -7.95 1.13
CA LEU A 390 1.12 -8.76 1.58
C LEU A 390 0.02 -8.83 0.51
N PHE A 391 -0.36 -7.69 -0.06
CA PHE A 391 -1.46 -7.61 -1.03
C PHE A 391 -1.14 -8.34 -2.33
N GLY A 392 0.11 -8.19 -2.81
CA GLY A 392 0.57 -8.89 -4.00
C GLY A 392 0.58 -10.41 -3.82
N LEU A 393 1.12 -10.89 -2.71
CA LEU A 393 1.12 -12.33 -2.42
C LEU A 393 -0.31 -12.86 -2.21
N ALA A 394 -1.20 -12.11 -1.54
CA ALA A 394 -2.62 -12.46 -1.41
C ALA A 394 -3.33 -12.55 -2.77
N SER A 395 -2.93 -11.73 -3.76
CA SER A 395 -3.53 -11.72 -5.10
C SER A 395 -3.18 -12.92 -5.98
N LEU A 396 -2.29 -13.80 -5.53
CA LEU A 396 -1.98 -15.04 -6.25
C LEU A 396 -3.24 -15.92 -6.35
N PRO A 397 -3.50 -16.54 -7.54
CA PRO A 397 -4.67 -17.39 -7.73
C PRO A 397 -4.74 -18.63 -6.82
N GLU A 398 -3.59 -19.07 -6.33
CA GLU A 398 -3.49 -20.15 -5.34
C GLU A 398 -3.88 -19.73 -3.92
N TYR A 399 -4.04 -18.42 -3.67
CA TYR A 399 -4.51 -17.86 -2.39
C TYR A 399 -5.86 -17.16 -2.58
N LEU A 400 -5.92 -15.83 -2.49
CA LEU A 400 -7.20 -15.12 -2.53
C LEU A 400 -7.56 -14.60 -3.93
N GLY A 401 -6.57 -14.43 -4.81
CA GLY A 401 -6.78 -13.84 -6.13
C GLY A 401 -7.05 -12.32 -6.08
N THR A 402 -7.05 -11.71 -7.26
CA THR A 402 -7.43 -10.29 -7.41
C THR A 402 -8.92 -10.06 -7.13
N GLU A 403 -9.74 -11.09 -7.29
CA GLU A 403 -11.18 -11.07 -7.03
C GLU A 403 -11.51 -10.75 -5.58
N PHE A 404 -10.65 -11.14 -4.64
CA PHE A 404 -10.80 -10.77 -3.23
C PHE A 404 -10.78 -9.24 -3.05
N PHE A 405 -9.79 -8.56 -3.62
CA PHE A 405 -9.73 -7.11 -3.54
C PHE A 405 -10.92 -6.47 -4.26
N ASN A 406 -11.25 -6.92 -5.47
CA ASN A 406 -12.34 -6.39 -6.27
C ASN A 406 -13.73 -6.55 -5.60
N ALA A 407 -13.90 -7.57 -4.76
CA ALA A 407 -15.14 -7.77 -4.02
C ALA A 407 -15.35 -6.71 -2.93
N TYR A 408 -14.27 -6.20 -2.32
CA TYR A 408 -14.37 -5.35 -1.14
C TYR A 408 -13.88 -3.91 -1.35
N ASN A 409 -13.19 -3.57 -2.44
CA ASN A 409 -12.69 -2.23 -2.74
C ASN A 409 -13.59 -1.42 -3.70
N ASP A 410 -14.81 -1.90 -4.04
CA ASP A 410 -15.82 -1.15 -4.78
C ASP A 410 -16.75 -0.39 -3.83
N TYR A 411 -16.33 0.78 -3.40
CA TYR A 411 -17.09 1.60 -2.45
C TYR A 411 -18.30 2.31 -3.07
N SER A 412 -18.48 2.24 -4.37
CA SER A 412 -19.64 2.79 -5.08
C SER A 412 -20.87 1.87 -5.05
N ASN A 413 -20.67 0.60 -4.76
CA ASN A 413 -21.73 -0.40 -4.67
C ASN A 413 -22.12 -0.61 -3.20
N PRO A 414 -23.40 -0.46 -2.80
CA PRO A 414 -23.82 -0.69 -1.41
C PRO A 414 -23.59 -2.13 -0.93
N GLU A 415 -23.69 -3.10 -1.85
CA GLU A 415 -23.49 -4.52 -1.53
C GLU A 415 -22.12 -4.99 -1.98
N PRO A 416 -21.39 -5.79 -1.16
CA PRO A 416 -20.16 -6.42 -1.62
C PRO A 416 -20.48 -7.38 -2.77
N ALA A 417 -19.56 -7.49 -3.72
CA ALA A 417 -19.64 -8.54 -4.72
C ALA A 417 -19.52 -9.92 -4.02
N ASN A 418 -20.22 -10.92 -4.53
CA ASN A 418 -20.12 -12.28 -4.00
C ASN A 418 -18.69 -12.81 -4.24
N TYR A 419 -17.86 -12.75 -3.20
CA TYR A 419 -16.58 -13.41 -3.21
C TYR A 419 -16.76 -14.86 -2.77
N THR A 420 -16.29 -15.77 -3.58
CA THR A 420 -16.21 -17.19 -3.23
C THR A 420 -14.73 -17.57 -3.26
N ARG A 421 -14.22 -17.92 -2.12
CA ARG A 421 -12.84 -18.39 -1.99
C ARG A 421 -12.54 -19.50 -2.99
N PRO A 422 -11.43 -19.43 -3.74
CA PRO A 422 -11.04 -20.51 -4.64
C PRO A 422 -10.94 -21.84 -3.90
N SER A 423 -11.60 -22.89 -4.39
CA SER A 423 -11.68 -24.23 -3.76
C SER A 423 -10.30 -24.92 -3.59
N LYS A 424 -9.25 -24.36 -4.16
CA LYS A 424 -7.86 -24.86 -4.09
C LYS A 424 -7.00 -24.17 -3.06
N VAL A 425 -7.53 -23.19 -2.32
CA VAL A 425 -6.76 -22.52 -1.28
C VAL A 425 -6.39 -23.53 -0.20
N LYS A 426 -5.13 -23.90 -0.15
CA LYS A 426 -4.56 -24.61 0.99
C LYS A 426 -4.66 -23.70 2.19
N LEU A 427 -5.46 -24.09 3.20
CA LEU A 427 -5.33 -23.50 4.52
C LEU A 427 -3.91 -23.79 5.00
N ILE A 428 -3.09 -22.76 5.03
CA ILE A 428 -1.77 -22.81 5.62
C ILE A 428 -2.01 -22.83 7.12
N ALA A 429 -1.70 -23.96 7.78
CA ALA A 429 -1.91 -24.10 9.23
C ALA A 429 -1.24 -22.94 9.97
N ALA A 430 -1.96 -22.36 10.93
CA ALA A 430 -1.39 -21.45 11.91
C ALA A 430 -0.51 -22.29 12.85
N GLU A 431 0.81 -22.24 12.69
CA GLU A 431 1.79 -22.69 13.68
C GLU A 431 2.48 -21.49 14.31
#